data_4d47c9b528a10a2c9f1a8efb28136d30
#
_entry.id   4d47c9b528a10a2c9f1a8efb28136d30
#
_cell.length_a   1.000
_cell.length_b   1.000
_cell.length_c   1.000
_cell.angle_alpha   90.00
_cell.angle_beta   90.00
_cell.angle_gamma   90.00
#
_symmetry.space_group_name_H-M   'P 1'
#
loop_
_entity.id
_entity.type
_entity.pdbx_description
1 polymer ?
#
loop_
_entity_poly.entity_id
_entity_poly.type
_entity_poly.pdbx_seq_one_letter_code
_entity_poly.pdbx_strand_id
1 'polypeptide(L)'
;MTEEVRKVLDIDPDEVHLHSSVDYKSESASNAFTEDMTAMLLGRTTPVVLMFDEIEAITFGVGKETGPWYDGDSFIHFWNVLRGFCTRSGSNLSIVVAGTNPMINEIPTIGQAGIANPMFQQLSVANQGGYLKPFDIASTKTMINTLGGYMGITFEDSIPGKLVEDCGGHPYLIRMLCGYIYKYVRENQLRNPTFKVSKAVYETARSDFERSSDAESFYMMILEILQRSYPREYDTLKILATNGDEQLFRVLDNPQIVHLIGYGLIEKNGERFAIRYDTVKRFLQGKYAFERTGLNFKEQALEINTRMNDGELRLRALVRRTLNAHKNSINPKQAMIDAMRAHSKITAEQISIAQGLDYKDLFDPTVNRGCFFLVLVFAIEQNYDTVFSAIFDKDKDTVIEILKKRFNRYRQIPAHPIDQDAKNWSDADFAQFRIDMKWLETILSDNE
;
A
#
# COMPACT_ATOMS: atom_id res chain seq x y z
N MET A 1 -3.04 31.13 15.52
CA MET A 1 -3.66 30.47 16.69
C MET A 1 -4.24 31.49 17.67
N THR A 2 -3.48 32.38 18.25
CA THR A 2 -4.00 33.40 19.22
C THR A 2 -5.14 34.25 18.69
N GLU A 3 -5.05 34.71 17.42
CA GLU A 3 -6.14 35.44 16.76
C GLU A 3 -7.43 34.62 16.63
N GLU A 4 -7.31 33.31 16.32
CA GLU A 4 -8.50 32.46 16.24
C GLU A 4 -9.10 32.21 17.63
N VAL A 5 -8.27 32.01 18.64
CA VAL A 5 -8.75 31.92 20.04
C VAL A 5 -9.50 33.19 20.44
N ARG A 6 -8.96 34.37 20.12
CA ARG A 6 -9.63 35.65 20.42
C ARG A 6 -11.01 35.75 19.77
N LYS A 7 -11.12 35.38 18.48
CA LYS A 7 -12.40 35.39 17.76
C LYS A 7 -13.41 34.43 18.37
N VAL A 8 -12.98 33.18 18.65
CA VAL A 8 -13.87 32.16 19.23
C VAL A 8 -14.36 32.57 20.64
N LEU A 9 -13.52 33.25 21.39
CA LEU A 9 -13.87 33.73 22.73
C LEU A 9 -14.65 35.08 22.73
N ASP A 10 -14.89 35.63 21.53
CA ASP A 10 -15.59 36.93 21.34
C ASP A 10 -14.99 38.07 22.19
N ILE A 11 -13.64 38.13 22.18
CA ILE A 11 -12.88 39.15 22.90
C ILE A 11 -12.68 40.37 22.01
N ASP A 12 -13.10 41.54 22.47
CA ASP A 12 -12.90 42.83 21.77
C ASP A 12 -11.40 43.08 21.56
N PRO A 13 -10.97 43.38 20.33
CA PRO A 13 -9.60 43.80 20.03
C PRO A 13 -9.09 44.97 20.88
N ASP A 14 -9.98 45.85 21.33
CA ASP A 14 -9.64 47.00 22.19
C ASP A 14 -9.44 46.61 23.66
N GLU A 15 -9.98 45.45 24.06
CA GLU A 15 -9.78 44.94 25.44
C GLU A 15 -8.49 44.16 25.60
N VAL A 16 -8.10 43.36 24.56
CA VAL A 16 -6.89 42.56 24.58
C VAL A 16 -6.09 42.77 23.28
N HIS A 17 -5.01 43.51 23.40
CA HIS A 17 -4.06 43.72 22.31
C HIS A 17 -3.13 42.54 22.20
N LEU A 18 -3.21 41.81 21.08
CA LEU A 18 -2.32 40.70 20.78
C LEU A 18 -1.00 41.18 20.17
N HIS A 19 0.07 40.47 20.42
CA HIS A 19 1.35 40.69 19.77
C HIS A 19 1.25 40.62 18.26
N SER A 20 2.09 41.37 17.57
CA SER A 20 2.11 41.44 16.11
C SER A 20 2.66 40.13 15.49
N SER A 21 2.40 39.95 14.20
CA SER A 21 2.99 38.83 13.46
C SER A 21 4.54 38.88 13.39
N VAL A 22 5.14 40.04 13.64
CA VAL A 22 6.59 40.20 13.71
C VAL A 22 7.13 39.64 15.02
N ASP A 23 6.43 39.83 16.12
CA ASP A 23 6.81 39.28 17.43
C ASP A 23 6.79 37.78 17.42
N TYR A 24 5.81 37.16 16.71
CA TYR A 24 5.71 35.73 16.51
C TYR A 24 6.74 35.14 15.54
N LYS A 25 7.52 35.97 14.85
CA LYS A 25 8.63 35.55 14.00
C LYS A 25 10.00 35.76 14.63
N SER A 26 10.02 36.32 15.83
CA SER A 26 11.22 36.62 16.59
C SER A 26 11.57 35.51 17.59
N GLU A 27 12.75 35.62 18.22
CA GLU A 27 13.17 34.76 19.33
C GLU A 27 12.24 34.86 20.56
N SER A 28 11.40 35.92 20.64
CA SER A 28 10.42 36.13 21.69
C SER A 28 9.04 35.50 21.43
N ALA A 29 8.84 34.76 20.36
CA ALA A 29 7.55 34.16 19.97
C ALA A 29 6.87 33.37 21.10
N SER A 30 7.65 32.65 21.90
CA SER A 30 7.17 31.88 23.05
C SER A 30 6.59 32.76 24.15
N ASN A 31 7.24 33.91 24.40
CA ASN A 31 6.79 34.90 25.38
C ASN A 31 5.53 35.61 24.89
N ALA A 32 5.54 36.08 23.63
CA ALA A 32 4.37 36.69 23.00
C ALA A 32 3.14 35.75 23.06
N PHE A 33 3.31 34.50 22.71
CA PHE A 33 2.23 33.49 22.84
C PHE A 33 1.73 33.37 24.29
N THR A 34 2.65 33.25 25.23
CA THR A 34 2.30 33.10 26.66
C THR A 34 1.57 34.31 27.20
N GLU A 35 1.99 35.53 26.86
CA GLU A 35 1.38 36.78 27.27
C GLU A 35 -0.01 36.92 26.66
N ASP A 36 -0.16 36.69 25.36
CA ASP A 36 -1.45 36.74 24.66
C ASP A 36 -2.45 35.75 25.23
N MET A 37 -2.05 34.51 25.42
CA MET A 37 -2.93 33.48 25.98
C MET A 37 -3.28 33.76 27.43
N THR A 38 -2.34 34.30 28.21
CA THR A 38 -2.61 34.68 29.59
C THR A 38 -3.63 35.82 29.66
N ALA A 39 -3.48 36.85 28.84
CA ALA A 39 -4.40 37.99 28.79
C ALA A 39 -5.82 37.54 28.38
N MET A 40 -5.93 36.65 27.37
CA MET A 40 -7.23 36.17 26.90
C MET A 40 -7.94 35.25 27.90
N LEU A 41 -7.20 34.51 28.73
CA LEU A 41 -7.76 33.51 29.65
C LEU A 41 -7.89 34.07 31.09
N LEU A 42 -7.38 35.26 31.36
CA LEU A 42 -7.43 35.88 32.67
C LEU A 42 -8.87 36.08 33.16
N GLY A 43 -9.17 35.56 34.35
CA GLY A 43 -10.50 35.67 34.96
C GLY A 43 -11.58 34.77 34.35
N ARG A 44 -11.30 34.02 33.32
CA ARG A 44 -12.24 33.05 32.72
C ARG A 44 -12.34 31.80 33.59
N THR A 45 -13.57 31.35 33.80
CA THR A 45 -13.89 30.10 34.51
C THR A 45 -14.21 28.96 33.53
N THR A 46 -14.58 29.31 32.30
CA THR A 46 -14.92 28.34 31.26
C THR A 46 -13.64 27.79 30.64
N PRO A 47 -13.46 26.44 30.59
CA PRO A 47 -12.31 25.83 29.95
C PRO A 47 -12.26 26.14 28.46
N VAL A 48 -11.06 26.39 27.95
CA VAL A 48 -10.77 26.51 26.53
C VAL A 48 -10.07 25.22 26.06
N VAL A 49 -10.51 24.67 24.94
CA VAL A 49 -9.93 23.47 24.35
C VAL A 49 -9.33 23.81 22.99
N LEU A 50 -8.02 23.65 22.86
CA LEU A 50 -7.33 23.71 21.56
C LEU A 50 -7.38 22.33 20.91
N MET A 51 -7.93 22.26 19.71
CA MET A 51 -8.00 21.04 18.92
C MET A 51 -7.04 21.14 17.74
N PHE A 52 -6.09 20.22 17.68
CA PHE A 52 -5.16 20.07 16.56
C PHE A 52 -5.54 18.83 15.79
N ASP A 53 -5.98 18.98 14.55
CA ASP A 53 -6.21 17.89 13.62
C ASP A 53 -5.02 17.77 12.66
N GLU A 54 -4.83 16.59 12.08
CA GLU A 54 -3.70 16.29 11.20
C GLU A 54 -2.35 16.66 11.83
N ILE A 55 -2.13 16.20 13.06
CA ILE A 55 -0.93 16.53 13.85
C ILE A 55 0.38 16.19 13.13
N GLU A 56 0.33 15.30 12.15
CA GLU A 56 1.45 14.93 11.29
C GLU A 56 2.04 16.15 10.55
N ALA A 57 1.23 17.16 10.26
CA ALA A 57 1.67 18.35 9.54
C ALA A 57 2.70 19.19 10.34
N ILE A 58 2.69 19.06 11.67
CA ILE A 58 3.57 19.77 12.61
C ILE A 58 4.36 18.81 13.50
N THR A 59 4.69 17.62 13.01
CA THR A 59 5.47 16.63 13.74
C THR A 59 6.84 16.41 13.10
N PHE A 60 7.78 15.83 13.85
CA PHE A 60 9.15 15.54 13.39
C PHE A 60 9.17 14.38 12.40
N GLY A 61 10.19 14.36 11.52
CA GLY A 61 10.39 13.29 10.55
C GLY A 61 9.34 13.22 9.44
N VAL A 62 8.47 14.23 9.31
CA VAL A 62 7.42 14.32 8.28
C VAL A 62 7.65 15.54 7.39
N GLY A 63 7.43 15.38 6.09
CA GLY A 63 7.59 16.45 5.10
C GLY A 63 8.94 16.42 4.39
N LYS A 64 9.36 17.60 3.88
CA LYS A 64 10.65 17.72 3.19
C LYS A 64 11.79 17.65 4.19
N GLU A 65 12.87 16.95 3.87
CA GLU A 65 14.08 16.78 4.70
C GLU A 65 14.73 18.11 5.19
N THR A 66 14.34 19.23 4.61
CA THR A 66 14.81 20.57 4.97
C THR A 66 13.75 21.44 5.66
N GLY A 67 12.60 20.87 6.02
CA GLY A 67 11.53 21.60 6.69
C GLY A 67 11.83 21.87 8.17
N PRO A 68 11.31 22.98 8.75
CA PRO A 68 11.57 23.37 10.16
C PRO A 68 11.04 22.34 11.19
N TRP A 69 10.13 21.48 10.78
CA TRP A 69 9.58 20.42 11.64
C TRP A 69 10.31 19.10 11.49
N TYR A 70 11.11 18.91 10.42
CA TYR A 70 11.73 17.63 10.10
C TYR A 70 12.81 17.22 11.11
N ASP A 71 13.67 18.15 11.52
CA ASP A 71 14.73 17.96 12.52
C ASP A 71 14.21 17.85 13.97
N GLY A 72 12.98 18.29 14.20
CA GLY A 72 12.32 18.29 15.47
C GLY A 72 12.47 19.55 16.32
N ASP A 73 13.31 20.51 15.96
CA ASP A 73 13.55 21.70 16.77
C ASP A 73 12.29 22.56 16.93
N SER A 74 11.60 22.87 15.83
CA SER A 74 10.33 23.59 15.86
C SER A 74 9.25 22.84 16.63
N PHE A 75 9.22 21.51 16.50
CA PHE A 75 8.30 20.65 17.25
C PHE A 75 8.56 20.75 18.76
N ILE A 76 9.82 20.59 19.18
CA ILE A 76 10.20 20.66 20.60
C ILE A 76 9.84 22.03 21.18
N HIS A 77 10.17 23.10 20.46
CA HIS A 77 9.87 24.47 20.89
C HIS A 77 8.38 24.69 21.06
N PHE A 78 7.59 24.38 20.04
CA PHE A 78 6.15 24.57 20.05
C PHE A 78 5.46 23.83 21.20
N TRP A 79 5.77 22.55 21.37
CA TRP A 79 5.12 21.72 22.38
C TRP A 79 5.58 22.04 23.80
N ASN A 80 6.84 22.44 24.00
CA ASN A 80 7.30 22.91 25.31
C ASN A 80 6.55 24.16 25.77
N VAL A 81 6.29 25.11 24.85
CA VAL A 81 5.52 26.30 25.16
C VAL A 81 4.09 25.96 25.53
N LEU A 82 3.41 25.18 24.71
CA LEU A 82 2.03 24.75 24.98
C LEU A 82 1.92 23.95 26.28
N ARG A 83 2.79 22.99 26.49
CA ARG A 83 2.82 22.18 27.72
C ARG A 83 3.07 23.04 28.93
N GLY A 84 4.07 23.92 28.86
CA GLY A 84 4.38 24.87 29.94
C GLY A 84 3.20 25.75 30.30
N PHE A 85 2.41 26.17 29.32
CA PHE A 85 1.20 26.94 29.56
C PHE A 85 0.09 26.10 30.20
N CYS A 86 -0.21 24.91 29.66
CA CYS A 86 -1.26 24.03 30.19
C CYS A 86 -0.99 23.52 31.61
N THR A 87 0.29 23.37 31.98
CA THR A 87 0.69 22.91 33.34
C THR A 87 0.75 23.98 34.40
N ARG A 88 0.62 25.26 34.01
CA ARG A 88 0.59 26.38 35.03
C ARG A 88 -0.66 26.29 35.88
N SER A 89 -0.48 26.54 37.20
CA SER A 89 -1.60 26.60 38.14
C SER A 89 -2.63 27.64 37.69
N GLY A 90 -3.88 27.24 37.58
CA GLY A 90 -4.98 28.10 37.14
C GLY A 90 -5.18 28.21 35.63
N SER A 91 -4.45 27.48 34.82
CA SER A 91 -4.70 27.42 33.38
C SER A 91 -6.00 26.66 33.09
N ASN A 92 -6.95 27.34 32.44
CA ASN A 92 -8.18 26.76 31.94
C ASN A 92 -8.02 26.25 30.48
N LEU A 93 -6.80 25.90 30.07
CA LEU A 93 -6.49 25.46 28.74
C LEU A 93 -6.26 23.93 28.73
N SER A 94 -6.94 23.27 27.82
CA SER A 94 -6.75 21.85 27.50
C SER A 94 -6.42 21.68 26.04
N ILE A 95 -5.75 20.59 25.70
CA ILE A 95 -5.34 20.28 24.33
C ILE A 95 -5.90 18.92 23.93
N VAL A 96 -6.49 18.85 22.76
CA VAL A 96 -6.89 17.62 22.08
C VAL A 96 -6.13 17.56 20.76
N VAL A 97 -5.51 16.44 20.48
CA VAL A 97 -4.83 16.19 19.21
C VAL A 97 -5.46 15.01 18.49
N ALA A 98 -5.57 15.09 17.19
CA ALA A 98 -5.99 14.02 16.30
C ALA A 98 -4.99 13.88 15.15
N GLY A 99 -4.80 12.65 14.69
CA GLY A 99 -3.89 12.33 13.61
C GLY A 99 -3.87 10.84 13.31
N THR A 100 -3.10 10.45 12.31
CA THR A 100 -3.01 9.06 11.85
C THR A 100 -1.77 8.34 12.40
N ASN A 101 -0.77 9.07 12.92
CA ASN A 101 0.48 8.48 13.38
C ASN A 101 0.73 8.77 14.87
N PRO A 102 0.69 7.75 15.77
CA PRO A 102 0.88 7.93 17.20
C PRO A 102 2.34 8.20 17.63
N MET A 103 3.27 8.20 16.70
CA MET A 103 4.72 8.33 16.94
C MET A 103 5.08 9.56 17.80
N ILE A 104 4.32 10.64 17.70
CA ILE A 104 4.47 11.84 18.51
C ILE A 104 4.44 11.53 20.02
N ASN A 105 3.65 10.55 20.45
CA ASN A 105 3.49 10.18 21.87
C ASN A 105 4.36 9.00 22.30
N GLU A 106 4.96 8.29 21.35
CA GLU A 106 5.63 6.99 21.59
C GLU A 106 7.15 7.09 21.59
N ILE A 107 7.73 8.01 20.82
CA ILE A 107 9.17 8.15 20.70
C ILE A 107 9.71 9.02 21.85
N PRO A 108 10.63 8.50 22.70
CA PRO A 108 11.13 9.24 23.86
C PRO A 108 12.08 10.37 23.49
N THR A 109 12.79 10.26 22.36
CA THR A 109 13.80 11.23 21.91
C THR A 109 13.67 11.55 20.44
N ILE A 110 14.03 12.78 20.06
CA ILE A 110 13.91 13.30 18.70
C ILE A 110 15.28 13.72 18.18
N GLY A 111 15.50 13.57 16.87
CA GLY A 111 16.70 13.98 16.16
C GLY A 111 17.93 13.14 16.50
N GLN A 112 19.03 13.41 15.80
CA GLN A 112 20.30 12.70 16.01
C GLN A 112 20.94 13.01 17.36
N ALA A 113 20.67 14.18 17.93
CA ALA A 113 21.16 14.60 19.25
C ALA A 113 20.42 13.95 20.43
N GLY A 114 19.37 13.17 20.17
CA GLY A 114 18.60 12.48 21.21
C GLY A 114 17.89 13.42 22.18
N ILE A 115 17.35 14.55 21.71
CA ILE A 115 16.65 15.53 22.54
C ILE A 115 15.33 14.92 23.03
N ALA A 116 15.00 15.13 24.31
CA ALA A 116 13.77 14.61 24.90
C ALA A 116 12.52 15.13 24.17
N ASN A 117 11.65 14.20 23.77
CA ASN A 117 10.37 14.54 23.15
C ASN A 117 9.41 15.11 24.23
N PRO A 118 8.97 16.38 24.13
CA PRO A 118 8.08 16.98 25.12
C PRO A 118 6.70 16.35 25.19
N MET A 119 6.29 15.61 24.15
CA MET A 119 5.00 14.94 24.07
C MET A 119 5.03 13.46 24.45
N PHE A 120 6.22 12.91 24.70
CA PHE A 120 6.35 11.50 25.08
C PHE A 120 5.53 11.19 26.33
N GLN A 121 4.54 10.30 26.19
CA GLN A 121 3.60 9.88 27.24
C GLN A 121 2.83 11.03 27.94
N GLN A 122 2.75 12.22 27.31
CA GLN A 122 2.03 13.36 27.89
C GLN A 122 0.55 13.37 27.47
N LEU A 123 0.23 12.82 26.33
CA LEU A 123 -1.15 12.70 25.90
C LEU A 123 -1.84 11.57 26.69
N SER A 124 -2.87 11.93 27.43
CA SER A 124 -3.73 10.95 28.08
C SER A 124 -4.52 10.23 27.00
N VAL A 125 -4.07 9.06 26.63
CA VAL A 125 -4.71 8.25 25.60
C VAL A 125 -5.85 7.48 26.24
N ALA A 126 -7.06 7.92 25.99
CA ALA A 126 -8.25 7.22 26.44
C ALA A 126 -8.31 5.83 25.77
N ASN A 127 -8.16 4.78 26.57
CA ASN A 127 -8.30 3.35 26.19
C ASN A 127 -7.39 2.84 25.04
N GLN A 128 -6.45 1.96 25.35
CA GLN A 128 -5.64 1.22 24.38
C GLN A 128 -4.88 2.05 23.35
N GLY A 129 -4.13 3.04 23.80
CA GLY A 129 -3.22 3.80 22.93
C GLY A 129 -3.85 4.98 22.17
N GLY A 130 -5.08 5.41 22.49
CA GLY A 130 -5.70 6.60 21.89
C GLY A 130 -6.39 6.40 20.57
N TYR A 131 -6.50 5.19 20.12
CA TYR A 131 -7.15 4.88 18.85
C TYR A 131 -8.67 4.95 18.96
N LEU A 132 -9.31 5.51 17.93
CA LEU A 132 -10.74 5.49 17.78
C LEU A 132 -11.22 4.05 17.50
N LYS A 133 -12.25 3.64 18.23
CA LYS A 133 -12.82 2.30 17.99
C LYS A 133 -13.54 2.26 16.65
N PRO A 134 -13.38 1.18 15.88
CA PRO A 134 -14.17 0.98 14.68
C PRO A 134 -15.66 0.84 15.02
N PHE A 135 -16.52 1.12 14.05
CA PHE A 135 -17.95 0.97 14.19
C PHE A 135 -18.35 -0.50 14.35
N ASP A 136 -19.28 -0.74 15.25
CA ASP A 136 -20.02 -2.00 15.33
C ASP A 136 -21.15 -2.04 14.28
N ILE A 137 -21.87 -3.16 14.25
CA ILE A 137 -23.00 -3.34 13.32
C ILE A 137 -24.11 -2.30 13.55
N ALA A 138 -24.38 -1.93 14.81
CA ALA A 138 -25.45 -0.98 15.15
C ALA A 138 -25.08 0.43 14.68
N SER A 139 -23.86 0.88 14.95
CA SER A 139 -23.32 2.17 14.49
C SER A 139 -23.27 2.24 12.97
N THR A 140 -22.82 1.16 12.33
CA THR A 140 -22.79 1.04 10.86
C THR A 140 -24.21 1.14 10.29
N LYS A 141 -25.18 0.41 10.85
CA LYS A 141 -26.59 0.46 10.43
C LYS A 141 -27.17 1.87 10.56
N THR A 142 -26.87 2.55 11.66
CA THR A 142 -27.30 3.94 11.88
C THR A 142 -26.72 4.86 10.81
N MET A 143 -25.42 4.81 10.56
CA MET A 143 -24.75 5.65 9.56
C MET A 143 -25.32 5.43 8.15
N ILE A 144 -25.37 4.18 7.68
CA ILE A 144 -25.80 3.89 6.31
C ILE A 144 -27.29 4.18 6.08
N ASN A 145 -28.14 3.98 7.10
CA ASN A 145 -29.56 4.31 7.00
C ASN A 145 -29.78 5.83 6.96
N THR A 146 -29.03 6.60 7.77
CA THR A 146 -29.11 8.07 7.75
C THR A 146 -28.67 8.62 6.39
N LEU A 147 -27.49 8.24 5.93
CA LEU A 147 -26.94 8.73 4.65
C LEU A 147 -27.72 8.19 3.45
N GLY A 148 -28.08 6.90 3.48
CA GLY A 148 -28.87 6.25 2.44
C GLY A 148 -30.27 6.87 2.31
N GLY A 149 -30.90 7.25 3.43
CA GLY A 149 -32.18 7.94 3.45
C GLY A 149 -32.19 9.23 2.64
N TYR A 150 -31.14 10.04 2.75
CA TYR A 150 -30.98 11.25 1.91
C TYR A 150 -30.81 10.95 0.41
N MET A 151 -30.33 9.75 0.09
CA MET A 151 -30.08 9.33 -1.31
C MET A 151 -31.24 8.47 -1.87
N GLY A 152 -32.29 8.22 -1.11
CA GLY A 152 -33.39 7.33 -1.50
C GLY A 152 -32.98 5.85 -1.56
N ILE A 153 -32.02 5.44 -0.72
CA ILE A 153 -31.51 4.08 -0.64
C ILE A 153 -31.81 3.49 0.75
N THR A 154 -32.24 2.26 0.76
CA THR A 154 -32.36 1.43 1.99
C THR A 154 -31.54 0.15 1.81
N PHE A 155 -31.29 -0.57 2.88
CA PHE A 155 -30.43 -1.74 2.87
C PHE A 155 -31.15 -2.96 3.42
N GLU A 156 -30.87 -4.14 2.89
CA GLU A 156 -31.28 -5.40 3.54
C GLU A 156 -30.59 -5.55 4.90
N ASP A 157 -31.22 -6.23 5.85
CA ASP A 157 -30.74 -6.37 7.23
C ASP A 157 -29.38 -7.06 7.36
N SER A 158 -28.97 -7.84 6.35
CA SER A 158 -27.65 -8.50 6.30
C SER A 158 -26.51 -7.56 5.90
N ILE A 159 -26.79 -6.43 5.26
CA ILE A 159 -25.77 -5.55 4.67
C ILE A 159 -24.90 -4.85 5.73
N PRO A 160 -25.45 -4.32 6.85
CA PRO A 160 -24.60 -3.72 7.89
C PRO A 160 -23.53 -4.67 8.43
N GLY A 161 -23.87 -5.97 8.63
CA GLY A 161 -22.91 -6.99 9.04
C GLY A 161 -21.80 -7.22 8.02
N LYS A 162 -22.18 -7.31 6.73
CA LYS A 162 -21.21 -7.45 5.63
C LYS A 162 -20.28 -6.25 5.49
N LEU A 163 -20.80 -5.04 5.66
CA LEU A 163 -19.99 -3.83 5.66
C LEU A 163 -18.96 -3.83 6.80
N VAL A 164 -19.34 -4.30 7.98
CA VAL A 164 -18.40 -4.44 9.11
C VAL A 164 -17.35 -5.50 8.82
N GLU A 165 -17.72 -6.64 8.25
CA GLU A 165 -16.82 -7.73 7.86
C GLU A 165 -15.82 -7.28 6.79
N ASP A 166 -16.34 -6.70 5.69
CA ASP A 166 -15.49 -6.27 4.56
C ASP A 166 -14.62 -5.04 4.89
N CYS A 167 -15.16 -4.07 5.64
CA CYS A 167 -14.52 -2.78 5.93
C CYS A 167 -13.98 -2.67 7.37
N GLY A 168 -14.02 -3.74 8.18
CA GLY A 168 -13.52 -3.74 9.56
C GLY A 168 -14.22 -2.74 10.50
N GLY A 169 -15.38 -2.19 10.10
CA GLY A 169 -16.06 -1.12 10.82
C GLY A 169 -15.42 0.28 10.64
N HIS A 170 -14.52 0.47 9.65
CA HIS A 170 -13.89 1.76 9.39
C HIS A 170 -14.88 2.72 8.70
N PRO A 171 -15.29 3.85 9.33
CA PRO A 171 -16.37 4.68 8.83
C PRO A 171 -16.14 5.24 7.42
N TYR A 172 -14.91 5.67 7.13
CA TYR A 172 -14.53 6.21 5.82
C TYR A 172 -14.62 5.13 4.73
N LEU A 173 -14.09 3.92 5.00
CA LEU A 173 -14.12 2.81 4.06
C LEU A 173 -15.55 2.34 3.77
N ILE A 174 -16.39 2.26 4.81
CA ILE A 174 -17.83 1.99 4.67
C ILE A 174 -18.48 3.03 3.77
N ARG A 175 -18.18 4.31 3.98
CA ARG A 175 -18.73 5.40 3.16
C ARG A 175 -18.29 5.31 1.69
N MET A 176 -17.03 4.98 1.45
CA MET A 176 -16.51 4.78 0.09
C MET A 176 -17.24 3.64 -0.61
N LEU A 177 -17.36 2.48 0.02
CA LEU A 177 -18.08 1.33 -0.53
C LEU A 177 -19.56 1.66 -0.77
N CYS A 178 -20.21 2.38 0.15
CA CYS A 178 -21.58 2.87 -0.07
C CYS A 178 -21.68 3.86 -1.24
N GLY A 179 -20.64 4.62 -1.52
CA GLY A 179 -20.54 5.45 -2.72
C GLY A 179 -20.60 4.62 -4.01
N TYR A 180 -19.89 3.49 -4.04
CA TYR A 180 -19.94 2.53 -5.17
C TYR A 180 -21.31 1.86 -5.30
N ILE A 181 -21.95 1.52 -4.18
CA ILE A 181 -23.33 1.02 -4.18
C ILE A 181 -24.28 2.09 -4.80
N TYR A 182 -24.16 3.35 -4.37
CA TYR A 182 -24.97 4.44 -4.92
C TYR A 182 -24.70 4.65 -6.41
N LYS A 183 -23.44 4.61 -6.85
CA LYS A 183 -23.05 4.71 -8.26
C LYS A 183 -23.72 3.60 -9.08
N TYR A 184 -23.65 2.34 -8.60
CA TYR A 184 -24.30 1.19 -9.25
C TYR A 184 -25.81 1.39 -9.39
N VAL A 185 -26.50 1.79 -8.31
CA VAL A 185 -27.94 2.06 -8.32
C VAL A 185 -28.32 3.16 -9.29
N ARG A 186 -27.51 4.21 -9.37
CA ARG A 186 -27.72 5.35 -10.27
C ARG A 186 -27.51 4.97 -11.73
N GLU A 187 -26.45 4.28 -12.07
CA GLU A 187 -26.10 3.88 -13.43
C GLU A 187 -27.10 2.87 -14.01
N ASN A 188 -27.65 1.99 -13.18
CA ASN A 188 -28.64 1.01 -13.60
C ASN A 188 -30.09 1.53 -13.49
N GLN A 189 -30.28 2.83 -13.22
CA GLN A 189 -31.59 3.48 -13.11
C GLN A 189 -32.58 2.79 -12.15
N LEU A 190 -32.07 2.18 -11.09
CA LEU A 190 -32.84 1.38 -10.14
C LEU A 190 -33.65 2.20 -9.13
N ARG A 191 -33.87 3.51 -9.42
CA ARG A 191 -34.62 4.41 -8.54
C ARG A 191 -36.11 4.33 -8.81
N ASN A 192 -36.89 3.85 -7.82
CA ASN A 192 -38.35 3.97 -7.85
C ASN A 192 -38.96 3.69 -6.46
N PRO A 193 -39.55 4.64 -5.80
CA PRO A 193 -39.04 5.93 -5.27
C PRO A 193 -37.94 5.76 -4.24
N THR A 194 -37.75 4.53 -3.68
CA THR A 194 -36.64 4.13 -2.80
C THR A 194 -36.14 2.76 -3.25
N PHE A 195 -34.84 2.64 -3.44
CA PHE A 195 -34.22 1.37 -3.83
C PHE A 195 -33.68 0.64 -2.59
N LYS A 196 -34.08 -0.65 -2.45
CA LYS A 196 -33.55 -1.52 -1.41
C LYS A 196 -32.34 -2.31 -1.94
N VAL A 197 -31.16 -2.03 -1.40
CA VAL A 197 -29.90 -2.70 -1.75
C VAL A 197 -29.97 -4.14 -1.28
N SER A 198 -29.95 -5.07 -2.22
CA SER A 198 -29.87 -6.51 -1.97
C SER A 198 -28.45 -6.99 -1.83
N LYS A 199 -28.26 -8.20 -1.32
CA LYS A 199 -26.96 -8.86 -1.25
C LYS A 199 -26.25 -8.90 -2.62
N ALA A 200 -26.98 -9.18 -3.72
CA ALA A 200 -26.40 -9.26 -5.06
C ALA A 200 -25.85 -7.90 -5.53
N VAL A 201 -26.58 -6.81 -5.31
CA VAL A 201 -26.12 -5.45 -5.61
C VAL A 201 -24.91 -5.09 -4.78
N TYR A 202 -24.92 -5.43 -3.50
CA TYR A 202 -23.78 -5.23 -2.61
C TYR A 202 -22.51 -5.93 -3.12
N GLU A 203 -22.59 -7.22 -3.45
CA GLU A 203 -21.42 -8.00 -3.91
C GLU A 203 -20.84 -7.45 -5.24
N THR A 204 -21.70 -7.00 -6.14
CA THR A 204 -21.26 -6.36 -7.39
C THR A 204 -20.51 -5.06 -7.09
N ALA A 205 -21.12 -4.16 -6.33
CA ALA A 205 -20.52 -2.87 -5.99
C ALA A 205 -19.22 -3.04 -5.16
N ARG A 206 -19.16 -4.02 -4.25
CA ARG A 206 -17.97 -4.37 -3.50
C ARG A 206 -16.83 -4.82 -4.44
N SER A 207 -17.13 -5.69 -5.39
CA SER A 207 -16.15 -6.18 -6.37
C SER A 207 -15.58 -5.03 -7.24
N ASP A 208 -16.43 -4.08 -7.61
CA ASP A 208 -16.00 -2.89 -8.39
C ASP A 208 -15.15 -1.95 -7.52
N PHE A 209 -15.53 -1.77 -6.25
CA PHE A 209 -14.76 -0.99 -5.29
C PHE A 209 -13.36 -1.59 -5.06
N GLU A 210 -13.26 -2.89 -4.80
CA GLU A 210 -11.97 -3.57 -4.53
C GLU A 210 -10.98 -3.47 -5.69
N ARG A 211 -11.49 -3.34 -6.93
CA ARG A 211 -10.66 -3.16 -8.14
C ARG A 211 -10.37 -1.69 -8.47
N SER A 212 -10.86 -0.77 -7.69
CA SER A 212 -10.70 0.66 -7.95
C SER A 212 -9.39 1.20 -7.40
N SER A 213 -8.90 2.27 -8.03
CA SER A 213 -7.77 3.07 -7.51
C SER A 213 -8.08 3.73 -6.17
N ASP A 214 -9.36 3.98 -5.87
CA ASP A 214 -9.78 4.57 -4.60
C ASP A 214 -9.53 3.62 -3.43
N ALA A 215 -9.88 2.34 -3.61
CA ALA A 215 -9.62 1.31 -2.60
C ALA A 215 -8.11 1.09 -2.41
N GLU A 216 -7.36 0.97 -3.50
CA GLU A 216 -5.91 0.82 -3.45
C GLU A 216 -5.23 1.98 -2.73
N SER A 217 -5.59 3.23 -3.07
CA SER A 217 -5.05 4.44 -2.44
C SER A 217 -5.31 4.46 -0.93
N PHE A 218 -6.51 4.05 -0.51
CA PHE A 218 -6.85 3.95 0.91
C PHE A 218 -6.00 2.89 1.64
N TYR A 219 -5.87 1.70 1.06
CA TYR A 219 -5.05 0.64 1.68
C TYR A 219 -3.59 1.05 1.76
N MET A 220 -3.05 1.64 0.69
CA MET A 220 -1.67 2.11 0.66
C MET A 220 -1.40 3.19 1.71
N MET A 221 -2.31 4.12 1.93
CA MET A 221 -2.15 5.16 2.96
C MET A 221 -1.86 4.56 4.36
N ILE A 222 -2.61 3.55 4.78
CA ILE A 222 -2.41 2.89 6.08
C ILE A 222 -1.13 2.04 6.06
N LEU A 223 -0.93 1.28 4.99
CA LEU A 223 0.19 0.34 4.87
C LEU A 223 1.54 1.06 4.78
N GLU A 224 1.60 2.23 4.15
CA GLU A 224 2.81 3.06 4.09
C GLU A 224 3.21 3.60 5.46
N ILE A 225 2.25 3.99 6.31
CA ILE A 225 2.53 4.40 7.68
C ILE A 225 3.17 3.24 8.45
N LEU A 226 2.60 2.04 8.35
CA LEU A 226 3.16 0.83 8.99
C LEU A 226 4.53 0.50 8.43
N GLN A 227 4.69 0.48 7.12
CA GLN A 227 5.95 0.12 6.46
C GLN A 227 7.09 1.08 6.85
N ARG A 228 6.80 2.37 6.95
CA ARG A 228 7.78 3.40 7.28
C ARG A 228 8.09 3.47 8.77
N SER A 229 7.05 3.47 9.61
CA SER A 229 7.19 3.74 11.05
C SER A 229 7.24 2.46 11.89
N TYR A 230 6.62 1.37 11.43
CA TYR A 230 6.45 0.11 12.17
C TYR A 230 6.69 -1.11 11.26
N PRO A 231 7.88 -1.25 10.64
CA PRO A 231 8.14 -2.27 9.61
C PRO A 231 7.93 -3.71 10.11
N ARG A 232 8.22 -3.99 11.39
CA ARG A 232 7.99 -5.33 11.98
C ARG A 232 6.51 -5.69 12.05
N GLU A 233 5.66 -4.71 12.37
CA GLU A 233 4.21 -4.90 12.38
C GLU A 233 3.66 -5.07 10.97
N TYR A 234 4.23 -4.32 10.00
CA TYR A 234 3.89 -4.49 8.59
C TYR A 234 4.20 -5.91 8.09
N ASP A 235 5.39 -6.44 8.40
CA ASP A 235 5.76 -7.81 8.04
C ASP A 235 4.85 -8.83 8.73
N THR A 236 4.46 -8.58 9.97
CA THR A 236 3.49 -9.39 10.72
C THR A 236 2.13 -9.44 10.02
N LEU A 237 1.61 -8.27 9.61
CA LEU A 237 0.35 -8.18 8.88
C LEU A 237 0.40 -8.92 7.54
N LYS A 238 1.53 -8.80 6.83
CA LYS A 238 1.79 -9.51 5.58
C LYS A 238 1.78 -11.03 5.77
N ILE A 239 2.49 -11.54 6.79
CA ILE A 239 2.50 -12.96 7.13
C ILE A 239 1.09 -13.46 7.46
N LEU A 240 0.35 -12.70 8.27
CA LEU A 240 -1.02 -13.04 8.63
C LEU A 240 -1.95 -13.11 7.41
N ALA A 241 -1.78 -12.20 6.46
CA ALA A 241 -2.57 -12.20 5.22
C ALA A 241 -2.26 -13.40 4.33
N THR A 242 -0.98 -13.78 4.20
CA THR A 242 -0.51 -14.76 3.20
C THR A 242 -0.46 -16.17 3.73
N ASN A 243 -0.12 -16.39 5.00
CA ASN A 243 0.14 -17.71 5.58
C ASN A 243 -0.89 -18.13 6.65
N GLY A 244 -1.80 -17.23 7.03
CA GLY A 244 -2.76 -17.48 8.10
C GLY A 244 -2.21 -17.27 9.52
N ASP A 245 -3.08 -17.41 10.50
CA ASP A 245 -2.83 -17.07 11.90
C ASP A 245 -1.95 -18.07 12.69
N GLU A 246 -1.82 -19.32 12.21
CA GLU A 246 -1.10 -20.36 12.96
C GLU A 246 0.40 -20.08 13.16
N GLN A 247 1.03 -19.39 12.21
CA GLN A 247 2.45 -19.05 12.31
C GLN A 247 2.70 -17.80 13.18
N LEU A 248 1.74 -16.92 13.28
CA LEU A 248 1.84 -15.69 14.04
C LEU A 248 1.92 -15.95 15.56
N PHE A 249 1.21 -16.96 16.03
CA PHE A 249 1.10 -17.29 17.44
C PHE A 249 2.47 -17.61 18.12
N ARG A 250 3.46 -18.02 17.34
CA ARG A 250 4.80 -18.36 17.82
C ARG A 250 5.79 -17.18 17.84
N VAL A 251 5.45 -16.05 17.24
CA VAL A 251 6.40 -14.96 16.95
C VAL A 251 6.02 -13.65 17.64
N LEU A 252 4.77 -13.50 18.11
CA LEU A 252 4.28 -12.23 18.62
C LEU A 252 4.46 -12.09 20.14
N ASP A 253 5.50 -11.35 20.52
CA ASP A 253 5.50 -10.59 21.76
C ASP A 253 4.53 -9.39 21.63
N ASN A 254 3.81 -9.10 22.71
CA ASN A 254 2.75 -8.09 22.78
C ASN A 254 3.07 -6.70 22.17
N PRO A 255 4.32 -6.18 22.20
CA PRO A 255 4.63 -4.87 21.61
C PRO A 255 4.52 -4.81 20.08
N GLN A 256 4.58 -5.95 19.38
CA GLN A 256 4.66 -5.99 17.91
C GLN A 256 3.31 -5.96 17.21
N ILE A 257 2.20 -5.80 17.93
CA ILE A 257 0.84 -5.79 17.37
C ILE A 257 -0.01 -4.62 17.85
N VAL A 258 0.57 -3.74 18.68
CA VAL A 258 -0.19 -2.64 19.30
C VAL A 258 -0.81 -1.74 18.25
N HIS A 259 -0.03 -1.36 17.22
CA HIS A 259 -0.52 -0.50 16.14
C HIS A 259 -1.49 -1.25 15.22
N LEU A 260 -1.25 -2.53 14.94
CA LEU A 260 -2.18 -3.34 14.14
C LEU A 260 -3.56 -3.44 14.80
N ILE A 261 -3.59 -3.63 16.12
CA ILE A 261 -4.84 -3.61 16.89
C ILE A 261 -5.41 -2.18 16.94
N GLY A 262 -4.56 -1.20 17.18
CA GLY A 262 -4.95 0.21 17.28
C GLY A 262 -5.60 0.72 15.99
N TYR A 263 -4.98 0.50 14.85
CA TYR A 263 -5.57 0.81 13.54
C TYR A 263 -6.77 -0.08 13.17
N GLY A 264 -7.11 -1.05 14.02
CA GLY A 264 -8.20 -1.98 13.76
C GLY A 264 -7.94 -2.94 12.62
N LEU A 265 -6.68 -3.12 12.18
CA LEU A 265 -6.30 -4.01 11.08
C LEU A 265 -6.42 -5.48 11.46
N ILE A 266 -6.16 -5.79 12.72
CA ILE A 266 -6.33 -7.14 13.27
C ILE A 266 -7.22 -7.13 14.50
N GLU A 267 -7.84 -8.26 14.77
CA GLU A 267 -8.60 -8.51 16.00
C GLU A 267 -8.16 -9.84 16.64
N LYS A 268 -8.37 -9.91 17.93
CA LYS A 268 -8.09 -11.14 18.69
C LYS A 268 -9.38 -11.93 18.86
N ASN A 269 -9.40 -13.13 18.28
CA ASN A 269 -10.51 -14.08 18.41
C ASN A 269 -10.07 -15.27 19.29
N GLY A 270 -10.36 -15.19 20.60
CA GLY A 270 -9.84 -16.16 21.57
C GLY A 270 -8.34 -16.02 21.72
N GLU A 271 -7.61 -17.08 21.36
CA GLU A 271 -6.14 -17.10 21.37
C GLU A 271 -5.52 -16.78 19.99
N ARG A 272 -6.31 -16.49 18.98
CA ARG A 272 -5.87 -16.27 17.60
C ARG A 272 -6.06 -14.82 17.17
N PHE A 273 -5.22 -14.38 16.23
CA PHE A 273 -5.37 -13.09 15.57
C PHE A 273 -5.90 -13.31 14.14
N ALA A 274 -6.80 -12.43 13.71
CA ALA A 274 -7.32 -12.42 12.35
C ALA A 274 -7.25 -11.00 11.79
N ILE A 275 -7.06 -10.87 10.49
CA ILE A 275 -7.21 -9.57 9.81
C ILE A 275 -8.70 -9.24 9.84
N ARG A 276 -9.01 -8.04 10.33
CA ARG A 276 -10.37 -7.58 10.54
C ARG A 276 -11.04 -7.10 9.25
N TYR A 277 -10.28 -6.59 8.30
CA TYR A 277 -10.76 -6.07 7.02
C TYR A 277 -10.60 -7.12 5.93
N ASP A 278 -11.67 -7.77 5.53
CA ASP A 278 -11.60 -8.76 4.45
C ASP A 278 -11.10 -8.16 3.14
N THR A 279 -11.44 -6.90 2.86
CA THR A 279 -10.94 -6.18 1.69
C THR A 279 -9.43 -5.95 1.75
N VAL A 280 -8.88 -5.55 2.89
CA VAL A 280 -7.41 -5.40 3.10
C VAL A 280 -6.72 -6.75 3.03
N LYS A 281 -7.32 -7.80 3.60
CA LYS A 281 -6.80 -9.16 3.51
C LYS A 281 -6.66 -9.62 2.07
N ARG A 282 -7.73 -9.46 1.26
CA ARG A 282 -7.70 -9.81 -0.16
C ARG A 282 -6.69 -8.97 -0.96
N PHE A 283 -6.59 -7.68 -0.66
CA PHE A 283 -5.58 -6.81 -1.27
C PHE A 283 -4.16 -7.29 -0.98
N LEU A 284 -3.83 -7.58 0.29
CA LEU A 284 -2.52 -8.09 0.68
C LEU A 284 -2.24 -9.48 0.08
N GLN A 285 -3.24 -10.36 0.06
CA GLN A 285 -3.13 -11.67 -0.59
C GLN A 285 -2.83 -11.54 -2.09
N GLY A 286 -3.44 -10.61 -2.78
CA GLY A 286 -3.15 -10.32 -4.18
C GLY A 286 -1.76 -9.72 -4.36
N LYS A 287 -1.43 -8.68 -3.59
CA LYS A 287 -0.12 -7.99 -3.65
C LYS A 287 1.06 -8.92 -3.36
N TYR A 288 0.90 -9.85 -2.42
CA TYR A 288 1.94 -10.78 -1.97
C TYR A 288 1.64 -12.23 -2.33
N ALA A 289 0.85 -12.46 -3.36
CA ALA A 289 0.44 -13.79 -3.79
C ALA A 289 1.63 -14.74 -4.00
N PHE A 290 2.74 -14.21 -4.51
CA PHE A 290 3.95 -14.95 -4.81
C PHE A 290 4.99 -14.99 -3.66
N GLU A 291 4.65 -14.51 -2.48
CA GLU A 291 5.51 -14.57 -1.30
C GLU A 291 5.03 -15.62 -0.26
N ARG A 292 3.94 -16.30 -0.55
CA ARG A 292 3.41 -17.37 0.32
C ARG A 292 4.43 -18.50 0.51
N THR A 293 4.53 -19.01 1.73
CA THR A 293 5.35 -20.19 2.07
C THR A 293 4.47 -21.41 2.29
N GLY A 294 5.06 -22.61 2.27
CA GLY A 294 4.35 -23.85 2.54
C GLY A 294 3.36 -24.26 1.45
N LEU A 295 3.56 -23.80 0.21
CA LEU A 295 2.72 -24.20 -0.92
C LEU A 295 2.94 -25.66 -1.25
N ASN A 296 1.84 -26.39 -1.48
CA ASN A 296 1.92 -27.72 -2.04
C ASN A 296 2.32 -27.68 -3.53
N PHE A 297 2.71 -28.83 -4.08
CA PHE A 297 3.18 -28.92 -5.48
C PHE A 297 2.20 -28.32 -6.51
N LYS A 298 0.89 -28.51 -6.33
CA LYS A 298 -0.12 -27.98 -7.26
C LYS A 298 -0.17 -26.46 -7.21
N GLU A 299 -0.05 -25.86 -6.03
CA GLU A 299 -0.01 -24.41 -5.84
C GLU A 299 1.28 -23.83 -6.41
N GLN A 300 2.43 -24.49 -6.18
CA GLN A 300 3.71 -24.12 -6.78
C GLN A 300 3.65 -24.17 -8.31
N ALA A 301 3.10 -25.23 -8.88
CA ALA A 301 2.94 -25.36 -10.33
C ALA A 301 2.03 -24.27 -10.92
N LEU A 302 0.96 -23.87 -10.20
CA LEU A 302 0.09 -22.77 -10.62
C LEU A 302 0.84 -21.44 -10.61
N GLU A 303 1.61 -21.15 -9.56
CA GLU A 303 2.43 -19.94 -9.48
C GLU A 303 3.46 -19.91 -10.63
N ILE A 304 4.17 -21.02 -10.85
CA ILE A 304 5.14 -21.13 -11.95
C ILE A 304 4.46 -20.84 -13.29
N ASN A 305 3.33 -21.48 -13.58
CA ASN A 305 2.62 -21.28 -14.83
C ASN A 305 2.18 -19.83 -15.04
N THR A 306 1.61 -19.22 -14.01
CA THR A 306 1.11 -17.84 -14.07
C THR A 306 2.24 -16.85 -14.33
N ARG A 307 3.32 -16.90 -13.55
CA ARG A 307 4.45 -15.99 -13.66
C ARG A 307 5.25 -16.20 -14.95
N MET A 308 5.44 -17.45 -15.34
CA MET A 308 6.15 -17.77 -16.59
C MET A 308 5.41 -17.28 -17.83
N ASN A 309 4.07 -17.37 -17.86
CA ASN A 309 3.28 -16.85 -18.97
C ASN A 309 3.33 -15.33 -19.05
N ASP A 310 3.18 -14.63 -17.93
CA ASP A 310 3.32 -13.16 -17.89
C ASP A 310 4.73 -12.73 -18.27
N GLY A 311 5.74 -13.33 -17.67
CA GLY A 311 7.15 -13.06 -17.95
C GLY A 311 7.50 -13.29 -19.42
N GLU A 312 6.97 -14.33 -20.06
CA GLU A 312 7.19 -14.57 -21.48
C GLU A 312 6.58 -13.48 -22.36
N LEU A 313 5.35 -13.03 -22.06
CA LEU A 313 4.68 -11.97 -22.81
C LEU A 313 5.47 -10.64 -22.73
N ARG A 314 5.89 -10.29 -21.53
CA ARG A 314 6.69 -9.08 -21.29
C ARG A 314 8.09 -9.18 -21.93
N LEU A 315 8.74 -10.35 -21.85
CA LEU A 315 10.01 -10.60 -22.50
C LEU A 315 9.92 -10.46 -24.02
N ARG A 316 8.83 -10.94 -24.65
CA ARG A 316 8.56 -10.73 -26.09
C ARG A 316 8.51 -9.25 -26.44
N ALA A 317 7.80 -8.46 -25.63
CA ALA A 317 7.70 -7.02 -25.80
C ALA A 317 9.07 -6.34 -25.66
N LEU A 318 9.84 -6.72 -24.63
CA LEU A 318 11.20 -6.22 -24.42
C LEU A 318 12.11 -6.52 -25.61
N VAL A 319 12.24 -7.79 -26.02
CA VAL A 319 13.10 -8.20 -27.13
C VAL A 319 12.72 -7.45 -28.42
N ARG A 320 11.41 -7.36 -28.71
CA ARG A 320 10.92 -6.61 -29.88
C ARG A 320 11.34 -5.14 -29.86
N ARG A 321 11.12 -4.45 -28.75
CA ARG A 321 11.45 -3.02 -28.60
C ARG A 321 12.96 -2.80 -28.73
N THR A 322 13.74 -3.61 -28.03
CA THR A 322 15.19 -3.49 -27.95
C THR A 322 15.87 -3.71 -29.31
N LEU A 323 15.52 -4.80 -30.00
CA LEU A 323 16.05 -5.05 -31.35
C LEU A 323 15.67 -3.91 -32.31
N ASN A 324 14.43 -3.41 -32.25
CA ASN A 324 13.98 -2.32 -33.10
C ASN A 324 14.69 -0.98 -32.78
N ALA A 325 14.97 -0.71 -31.50
CA ALA A 325 15.74 0.46 -31.09
C ALA A 325 17.16 0.47 -31.70
N HIS A 326 17.76 -0.71 -31.93
CA HIS A 326 19.09 -0.88 -32.50
C HIS A 326 19.09 -1.16 -34.00
N LYS A 327 18.00 -0.82 -34.72
CA LYS A 327 17.87 -1.07 -36.17
C LYS A 327 18.97 -0.44 -37.05
N ASN A 328 19.66 0.54 -36.54
CA ASN A 328 20.80 1.16 -37.24
C ASN A 328 22.09 0.33 -37.16
N SER A 329 22.20 -0.58 -36.18
CA SER A 329 23.38 -1.42 -35.92
C SER A 329 23.15 -2.88 -36.34
N ILE A 330 21.90 -3.33 -36.30
CA ILE A 330 21.51 -4.69 -36.65
C ILE A 330 20.24 -4.68 -37.50
N ASN A 331 19.99 -5.76 -38.25
CA ASN A 331 18.70 -5.98 -38.87
C ASN A 331 17.76 -6.73 -37.89
N PRO A 332 16.75 -6.08 -37.29
CA PRO A 332 15.92 -6.70 -36.24
C PRO A 332 15.15 -7.93 -36.71
N LYS A 333 14.66 -7.90 -37.95
CA LYS A 333 13.94 -9.03 -38.57
C LYS A 333 14.88 -10.21 -38.79
N GLN A 334 16.08 -9.96 -39.30
CA GLN A 334 17.07 -11.01 -39.54
C GLN A 334 17.56 -11.62 -38.23
N ALA A 335 17.78 -10.80 -37.17
CA ALA A 335 18.15 -11.30 -35.83
C ALA A 335 17.12 -12.31 -35.28
N MET A 336 15.84 -12.06 -35.45
CA MET A 336 14.79 -13.03 -35.08
C MET A 336 14.77 -14.27 -35.94
N ILE A 337 14.98 -14.15 -37.25
CA ILE A 337 15.06 -15.31 -38.17
C ILE A 337 16.27 -16.19 -37.83
N ASP A 338 17.41 -15.58 -37.50
CA ASP A 338 18.63 -16.33 -37.13
C ASP A 338 18.43 -17.03 -35.76
N ALA A 339 17.77 -16.38 -34.81
CA ALA A 339 17.38 -17.01 -33.55
C ALA A 339 16.43 -18.23 -33.77
N MET A 340 15.48 -18.10 -34.70
CA MET A 340 14.62 -19.24 -35.08
C MET A 340 15.42 -20.38 -35.70
N ARG A 341 16.41 -20.09 -36.56
CA ARG A 341 17.30 -21.12 -37.18
C ARG A 341 18.14 -21.85 -36.13
N ALA A 342 18.53 -21.15 -35.06
CA ALA A 342 19.30 -21.75 -33.96
C ALA A 342 18.49 -22.76 -33.13
N HIS A 343 17.16 -22.73 -33.21
CA HIS A 343 16.29 -23.60 -32.43
C HIS A 343 16.00 -24.93 -33.16
N SER A 344 16.48 -26.03 -32.60
CA SER A 344 16.45 -27.39 -33.26
C SER A 344 15.06 -27.93 -33.60
N LYS A 345 13.99 -27.42 -32.95
CA LYS A 345 12.62 -27.85 -33.18
C LYS A 345 11.87 -27.02 -34.22
N ILE A 346 12.48 -25.98 -34.79
CA ILE A 346 11.85 -25.15 -35.81
C ILE A 346 12.14 -25.71 -37.18
N THR A 347 11.08 -25.92 -37.96
CA THR A 347 11.18 -26.46 -39.29
C THR A 347 11.55 -25.43 -40.34
N ALA A 348 12.10 -25.82 -41.46
CA ALA A 348 12.40 -24.94 -42.59
C ALA A 348 11.13 -24.24 -43.12
N GLU A 349 9.98 -24.90 -43.06
CA GLU A 349 8.68 -24.32 -43.43
C GLU A 349 8.31 -23.14 -42.48
N GLN A 350 8.43 -23.33 -41.15
CA GLN A 350 8.18 -22.28 -40.18
C GLN A 350 9.10 -21.07 -40.38
N ILE A 351 10.37 -21.30 -40.73
CA ILE A 351 11.32 -20.22 -41.04
C ILE A 351 10.88 -19.49 -42.32
N SER A 352 10.47 -20.21 -43.36
CA SER A 352 9.98 -19.62 -44.60
C SER A 352 8.73 -18.76 -44.39
N ILE A 353 7.79 -19.24 -43.58
CA ILE A 353 6.61 -18.45 -43.18
C ILE A 353 7.04 -17.17 -42.45
N ALA A 354 7.91 -17.30 -41.43
CA ALA A 354 8.40 -16.17 -40.64
C ALA A 354 9.11 -15.10 -41.50
N GLN A 355 9.86 -15.52 -42.54
CA GLN A 355 10.49 -14.59 -43.50
C GLN A 355 9.47 -13.70 -44.24
N GLY A 356 8.25 -14.22 -44.48
CA GLY A 356 7.18 -13.47 -45.11
C GLY A 356 6.42 -12.51 -44.19
N LEU A 357 6.55 -12.65 -42.88
CA LEU A 357 5.80 -11.84 -41.88
C LEU A 357 6.40 -10.46 -41.72
N ASP A 358 5.56 -9.51 -41.28
CA ASP A 358 6.03 -8.22 -40.77
C ASP A 358 6.80 -8.39 -39.47
N TYR A 359 7.70 -7.46 -39.15
CA TYR A 359 8.54 -7.54 -37.96
C TYR A 359 7.76 -7.73 -36.67
N LYS A 360 6.64 -6.98 -36.50
CA LYS A 360 5.77 -7.08 -35.32
C LYS A 360 5.15 -8.47 -35.16
N ASP A 361 4.77 -9.08 -36.24
CA ASP A 361 4.05 -10.37 -36.30
C ASP A 361 4.97 -11.54 -36.00
N LEU A 362 6.29 -11.35 -36.12
CA LEU A 362 7.30 -12.35 -35.71
C LEU A 362 7.22 -12.68 -34.22
N PHE A 363 6.73 -11.75 -33.38
CA PHE A 363 6.62 -11.91 -31.93
C PHE A 363 5.23 -12.36 -31.48
N ASP A 364 4.25 -12.44 -32.38
CA ASP A 364 2.90 -12.92 -32.07
C ASP A 364 2.83 -14.45 -32.22
N PRO A 365 2.64 -15.22 -31.14
CA PRO A 365 2.58 -16.68 -31.20
C PRO A 365 1.33 -17.21 -31.94
N THR A 366 0.31 -16.37 -32.15
CA THR A 366 -0.89 -16.74 -32.91
C THR A 366 -0.64 -16.68 -34.41
N VAL A 367 0.27 -15.84 -34.86
CA VAL A 367 0.67 -15.65 -36.24
C VAL A 367 1.94 -16.44 -36.56
N ASN A 368 2.99 -16.29 -35.74
CA ASN A 368 4.25 -16.98 -35.86
C ASN A 368 4.33 -18.13 -34.86
N ARG A 369 3.87 -19.32 -35.25
CA ARG A 369 3.92 -20.53 -34.42
C ARG A 369 5.34 -21.01 -34.09
N GLY A 370 6.36 -20.49 -34.75
CA GLY A 370 7.76 -20.74 -34.45
C GLY A 370 8.38 -19.80 -33.38
N CYS A 371 7.65 -18.84 -32.89
CA CYS A 371 8.14 -17.92 -31.86
C CYS A 371 7.97 -18.50 -30.44
N PHE A 372 8.78 -19.50 -30.11
CA PHE A 372 8.84 -20.08 -28.77
C PHE A 372 9.68 -19.22 -27.81
N PHE A 373 9.50 -19.43 -26.51
CA PHE A 373 10.32 -18.77 -25.48
C PHE A 373 11.83 -18.88 -25.74
N LEU A 374 12.33 -20.07 -26.09
CA LEU A 374 13.74 -20.28 -26.38
C LEU A 374 14.24 -19.50 -27.61
N VAL A 375 13.37 -19.17 -28.57
CA VAL A 375 13.75 -18.29 -29.69
C VAL A 375 14.06 -16.89 -29.20
N LEU A 376 13.29 -16.38 -28.25
CA LEU A 376 13.59 -15.08 -27.61
C LEU A 376 14.95 -15.12 -26.90
N VAL A 377 15.23 -16.24 -26.20
CA VAL A 377 16.52 -16.44 -25.53
C VAL A 377 17.67 -16.52 -26.52
N PHE A 378 17.51 -17.20 -27.66
CA PHE A 378 18.53 -17.21 -28.73
C PHE A 378 18.74 -15.83 -29.34
N ALA A 379 17.69 -15.05 -29.53
CA ALA A 379 17.83 -13.67 -30.01
C ALA A 379 18.62 -12.80 -29.02
N ILE A 380 18.39 -12.97 -27.72
CA ILE A 380 19.19 -12.33 -26.66
C ILE A 380 20.63 -12.81 -26.71
N GLU A 381 20.87 -14.13 -26.73
CA GLU A 381 22.21 -14.75 -26.72
C GLU A 381 23.09 -14.26 -27.88
N GLN A 382 22.54 -14.26 -29.11
CA GLN A 382 23.25 -13.88 -30.33
C GLN A 382 23.55 -12.39 -30.41
N ASN A 383 22.73 -11.55 -29.78
CA ASN A 383 22.86 -10.09 -29.83
C ASN A 383 23.23 -9.50 -28.47
N TYR A 384 23.73 -10.32 -27.53
CA TYR A 384 23.94 -9.87 -26.15
C TYR A 384 24.88 -8.69 -26.09
N ASP A 385 26.10 -8.86 -26.62
CA ASP A 385 27.19 -7.87 -26.47
C ASP A 385 26.88 -6.55 -27.17
N THR A 386 26.10 -6.59 -28.25
CA THR A 386 25.78 -5.42 -29.08
C THR A 386 24.49 -4.71 -28.69
N VAL A 387 23.55 -5.43 -28.04
CA VAL A 387 22.19 -4.93 -27.85
C VAL A 387 21.68 -5.11 -26.41
N PHE A 388 21.90 -6.27 -25.80
CA PHE A 388 21.24 -6.60 -24.54
C PHE A 388 22.12 -6.40 -23.30
N SER A 389 23.43 -6.20 -23.45
CA SER A 389 24.37 -6.00 -22.32
C SER A 389 24.03 -4.79 -21.44
N ALA A 390 23.37 -3.78 -22.01
CA ALA A 390 22.93 -2.60 -21.26
C ALA A 390 21.59 -2.80 -20.50
N ILE A 391 20.86 -3.91 -20.78
CA ILE A 391 19.56 -4.18 -20.20
C ILE A 391 19.67 -5.11 -19.00
N PHE A 392 20.50 -6.14 -19.11
CA PHE A 392 20.70 -7.11 -18.06
C PHE A 392 21.85 -6.71 -17.13
N ASP A 393 21.63 -6.82 -15.84
CA ASP A 393 22.58 -6.48 -14.76
C ASP A 393 23.64 -7.59 -14.49
N LYS A 394 23.58 -8.71 -15.24
CA LYS A 394 24.48 -9.87 -15.11
C LYS A 394 25.26 -10.08 -16.39
N ASP A 395 26.36 -10.84 -16.31
CA ASP A 395 27.11 -11.26 -17.48
C ASP A 395 26.29 -12.20 -18.39
N LYS A 396 26.72 -12.31 -19.65
CA LYS A 396 26.06 -13.09 -20.69
C LYS A 396 25.82 -14.55 -20.28
N ASP A 397 26.84 -15.18 -19.74
CA ASP A 397 26.77 -16.62 -19.43
C ASP A 397 25.76 -16.88 -18.33
N THR A 398 25.74 -16.02 -17.31
CA THR A 398 24.75 -16.07 -16.21
C THR A 398 23.34 -15.83 -16.72
N VAL A 399 23.10 -14.81 -17.54
CA VAL A 399 21.77 -14.52 -18.12
C VAL A 399 21.29 -15.71 -18.96
N ILE A 400 22.15 -16.25 -19.82
CA ILE A 400 21.78 -17.36 -20.70
C ILE A 400 21.57 -18.64 -19.89
N GLU A 401 22.35 -18.90 -18.85
CA GLU A 401 22.10 -20.02 -17.95
C GLU A 401 20.71 -19.92 -17.29
N ILE A 402 20.37 -18.77 -16.75
CA ILE A 402 19.06 -18.57 -16.12
C ILE A 402 17.94 -18.76 -17.15
N LEU A 403 17.96 -18.02 -18.25
CA LEU A 403 16.88 -18.04 -19.24
C LEU A 403 16.79 -19.36 -20.00
N LYS A 404 17.91 -19.92 -20.43
CA LYS A 404 17.94 -21.10 -21.32
C LYS A 404 17.80 -22.42 -20.59
N LYS A 405 18.45 -22.55 -19.40
CA LYS A 405 18.42 -23.81 -18.64
C LYS A 405 17.34 -23.79 -17.55
N ARG A 406 17.39 -22.79 -16.64
CA ARG A 406 16.51 -22.80 -15.47
C ARG A 406 15.07 -22.49 -15.85
N PHE A 407 14.79 -21.44 -16.60
CA PHE A 407 13.42 -21.13 -17.03
C PHE A 407 12.82 -22.19 -17.94
N ASN A 408 13.61 -22.82 -18.79
CA ASN A 408 13.12 -23.94 -19.59
C ASN A 408 12.73 -25.15 -18.72
N ARG A 409 13.46 -25.45 -17.64
CA ARG A 409 13.10 -26.44 -16.63
C ARG A 409 11.82 -26.04 -15.90
N TYR A 410 11.72 -24.80 -15.43
CA TYR A 410 10.53 -24.33 -14.72
C TYR A 410 9.25 -24.46 -15.55
N ARG A 411 9.28 -24.17 -16.82
CA ARG A 411 8.12 -24.32 -17.73
C ARG A 411 7.64 -25.76 -17.87
N GLN A 412 8.49 -26.73 -17.65
CA GLN A 412 8.12 -28.15 -17.77
C GLN A 412 7.34 -28.66 -16.55
N ILE A 413 7.54 -28.04 -15.37
CA ILE A 413 6.91 -28.47 -14.11
C ILE A 413 5.37 -28.47 -14.21
N PRO A 414 4.69 -27.36 -14.57
CA PRO A 414 3.24 -27.37 -14.72
C PRO A 414 2.74 -28.10 -15.97
N ALA A 415 3.57 -28.19 -17.03
CA ALA A 415 3.18 -28.86 -18.29
C ALA A 415 3.25 -30.38 -18.21
N HIS A 416 4.16 -30.94 -17.39
CA HIS A 416 4.44 -32.35 -17.30
C HIS A 416 4.57 -32.81 -15.85
N PRO A 417 3.48 -32.78 -15.04
CA PRO A 417 3.53 -33.03 -13.59
C PRO A 417 3.90 -34.48 -13.23
N ILE A 418 4.00 -35.38 -14.20
CA ILE A 418 4.33 -36.81 -14.02
C ILE A 418 5.79 -37.11 -14.39
N ASP A 419 6.48 -36.17 -15.04
CA ASP A 419 7.85 -36.36 -15.48
C ASP A 419 8.86 -36.40 -14.32
N GLN A 420 10.06 -36.89 -14.60
CA GLN A 420 11.12 -37.06 -13.59
C GLN A 420 11.55 -35.76 -12.94
N ASP A 421 11.49 -34.65 -13.67
CA ASP A 421 11.79 -33.32 -13.14
C ASP A 421 10.76 -32.87 -12.13
N ALA A 422 9.47 -33.14 -12.33
CA ALA A 422 8.42 -32.88 -11.36
C ALA A 422 8.51 -33.78 -10.11
N LYS A 423 8.96 -35.02 -10.25
CA LYS A 423 9.18 -35.95 -9.14
C LYS A 423 10.37 -35.53 -8.25
N ASN A 424 11.36 -34.86 -8.82
CA ASN A 424 12.55 -34.39 -8.13
C ASN A 424 12.44 -32.89 -7.72
N TRP A 425 11.27 -32.28 -7.90
CA TRP A 425 11.03 -30.89 -7.55
C TRP A 425 10.95 -30.72 -6.05
N SER A 426 11.73 -29.79 -5.51
CA SER A 426 11.82 -29.52 -4.08
C SER A 426 11.42 -28.08 -3.76
N ASP A 427 11.18 -27.80 -2.48
CA ASP A 427 10.95 -26.42 -2.00
C ASP A 427 12.16 -25.50 -2.26
N ALA A 428 13.38 -26.06 -2.29
CA ALA A 428 14.58 -25.31 -2.66
C ALA A 428 14.59 -24.92 -4.14
N ASP A 429 14.13 -25.81 -5.04
CA ASP A 429 13.95 -25.48 -6.46
C ASP A 429 12.90 -24.40 -6.65
N PHE A 430 11.81 -24.45 -5.88
CA PHE A 430 10.77 -23.44 -5.92
C PHE A 430 11.25 -22.07 -5.36
N ALA A 431 12.05 -22.07 -4.31
CA ALA A 431 12.68 -20.85 -3.81
C ALA A 431 13.63 -20.25 -4.86
N GLN A 432 14.42 -21.07 -5.56
CA GLN A 432 15.28 -20.61 -6.65
C GLN A 432 14.47 -20.07 -7.83
N PHE A 433 13.36 -20.70 -8.20
CA PHE A 433 12.43 -20.17 -9.19
C PHE A 433 11.94 -18.77 -8.83
N ARG A 434 11.55 -18.55 -7.60
CA ARG A 434 11.09 -17.22 -7.13
C ARG A 434 12.19 -16.16 -7.21
N ILE A 435 13.44 -16.51 -6.88
CA ILE A 435 14.60 -15.62 -7.00
C ILE A 435 14.83 -15.24 -8.47
N ASP A 436 14.86 -16.23 -9.35
CA ASP A 436 15.10 -16.01 -10.77
C ASP A 436 13.96 -15.22 -11.44
N MET A 437 12.70 -15.50 -11.04
CA MET A 437 11.54 -14.74 -11.53
C MET A 437 11.55 -13.29 -11.06
N LYS A 438 11.85 -13.05 -9.77
CA LYS A 438 11.95 -11.69 -9.24
C LYS A 438 13.01 -10.87 -9.97
N TRP A 439 14.14 -11.49 -10.26
CA TRP A 439 15.20 -10.85 -11.07
C TRP A 439 14.67 -10.49 -12.47
N LEU A 440 14.03 -11.42 -13.18
CA LEU A 440 13.48 -11.15 -14.51
C LEU A 440 12.40 -10.06 -14.48
N GLU A 441 11.47 -10.11 -13.53
CA GLU A 441 10.40 -9.14 -13.36
C GLU A 441 10.95 -7.73 -13.10
N THR A 442 12.03 -7.60 -12.33
CA THR A 442 12.72 -6.31 -12.11
C THR A 442 13.27 -5.77 -13.42
N ILE A 443 14.04 -6.59 -14.17
CA ILE A 443 14.57 -6.19 -15.49
C ILE A 443 13.44 -5.77 -16.45
N LEU A 444 12.33 -6.50 -16.47
CA LEU A 444 11.20 -6.18 -17.33
C LEU A 444 10.54 -4.85 -16.93
N SER A 445 10.39 -4.59 -15.63
CA SER A 445 9.77 -3.35 -15.13
C SER A 445 10.65 -2.13 -15.35
N ASP A 446 11.95 -2.25 -15.19
CA ASP A 446 12.91 -1.14 -15.39
C ASP A 446 13.01 -0.73 -16.87
N ASN A 447 12.52 -1.59 -17.77
CA ASN A 447 12.62 -1.39 -19.23
C ASN A 447 11.24 -1.28 -19.92
N GLU A 448 10.14 -1.15 -19.19
CA GLU A 448 8.80 -0.84 -19.74
C GLU A 448 8.61 0.63 -20.03
#